data_117e51c504b70479972b4c17172e110d
#
_entry.id   117e51c504b70479972b4c17172e110d
#
_cell.length_a   1.000
_cell.length_b   1.000
_cell.length_c   1.000
_cell.angle_alpha   90.00
_cell.angle_beta   90.00
_cell.angle_gamma   90.00
#
_symmetry.space_group_name_H-M   'P 1'
#
loop_
_entity.id
_entity.type
_entity.pdbx_description
1 polymer ?
#
loop_
_entity_poly.entity_id
_entity_poly.type
_entity_poly.pdbx_seq_one_letter_code
_entity_poly.pdbx_strand_id
1 'polypeptide(L)'
;MLVLAMMFLISPSTCCSISMEGRQFWLVRSLPVPQEKVYGAKLGVNLALTLPCWLLCEGMLLAALRPRGLEAAAMVLLPLGYILYGGVLGLWINIRAPMLNWESDRQPVKQSRAVLYSMLAGFGSVLIPGAALWLLPGLAEAICTLVFALCVGTALLFWRLCRQVSLREIG
;
A
#
# COMPACT_ATOMS: atom_id res chain seq x y z
N MET A 1 -7.49 -8.83 12.66
CA MET A 1 -7.71 -8.08 11.41
C MET A 1 -6.80 -6.86 11.25
N LEU A 2 -6.88 -5.85 12.14
CA LEU A 2 -6.04 -4.64 12.04
C LEU A 2 -4.55 -4.92 12.13
N VAL A 3 -4.12 -5.90 12.88
CA VAL A 3 -2.71 -6.32 12.95
C VAL A 3 -2.23 -6.89 11.62
N LEU A 4 -3.03 -7.70 10.94
CA LEU A 4 -2.72 -8.18 9.59
C LEU A 4 -2.67 -7.02 8.58
N ALA A 5 -3.65 -6.12 8.62
CA ALA A 5 -3.65 -4.93 7.79
C ALA A 5 -2.39 -4.08 7.99
N MET A 6 -1.95 -3.92 9.24
CA MET A 6 -0.73 -3.21 9.58
C MET A 6 0.53 -3.90 9.05
N MET A 7 0.60 -5.23 9.10
CA MET A 7 1.73 -5.99 8.53
C MET A 7 1.88 -5.76 7.02
N PHE A 8 0.77 -5.75 6.28
CA PHE A 8 0.81 -5.50 4.84
C PHE A 8 1.12 -4.03 4.47
N LEU A 9 0.73 -3.07 5.33
CA LEU A 9 1.09 -1.66 5.14
C LEU A 9 2.58 -1.37 5.36
N ILE A 10 3.26 -2.14 6.21
CA ILE A 10 4.69 -1.97 6.49
C ILE A 10 5.55 -2.53 5.36
N SER A 11 4.98 -3.30 4.41
CA SER A 11 5.72 -3.82 3.26
C SER A 11 6.18 -2.69 2.34
N PRO A 12 7.49 -2.37 2.27
CA PRO A 12 7.99 -1.17 1.61
C PRO A 12 8.19 -1.32 0.10
N SER A 13 7.64 -2.34 -0.53
CA SER A 13 7.97 -2.68 -1.92
C SER A 13 7.62 -1.56 -2.91
N THR A 14 6.48 -0.92 -2.79
CA THR A 14 6.09 0.19 -3.68
C THR A 14 6.68 1.53 -3.26
N CYS A 15 6.87 1.78 -1.96
CA CYS A 15 7.39 3.05 -1.47
C CYS A 15 8.89 3.27 -1.76
N CYS A 16 9.61 2.24 -2.19
CA CYS A 16 11.00 2.36 -2.66
C CYS A 16 11.18 1.97 -4.14
N SER A 17 10.14 1.52 -4.83
CA SER A 17 10.23 0.92 -6.17
C SER A 17 10.84 1.83 -7.25
N ILE A 18 10.61 3.14 -7.19
CA ILE A 18 11.22 4.12 -8.11
C ILE A 18 12.64 4.47 -7.62
N SER A 19 12.80 4.65 -6.31
CA SER A 19 14.10 4.97 -5.71
C SER A 19 15.13 3.86 -5.92
N MET A 20 14.72 2.60 -6.03
CA MET A 20 15.60 1.46 -6.31
C MET A 20 16.25 1.51 -7.70
N GLU A 21 15.67 2.22 -8.65
CA GLU A 21 16.26 2.39 -9.98
C GLU A 21 17.45 3.37 -9.95
N GLY A 22 17.52 4.26 -8.96
CA GLY A 22 18.65 5.12 -8.69
C GLY A 22 19.13 5.89 -9.92
N ARG A 23 20.44 5.86 -10.18
CA ARG A 23 21.05 6.52 -11.33
C ARG A 23 20.62 5.97 -12.69
N GLN A 24 20.06 4.75 -12.74
CA GLN A 24 19.60 4.12 -13.98
C GLN A 24 18.17 4.51 -14.34
N PHE A 25 17.50 5.36 -13.55
CA PHE A 25 16.14 5.81 -13.81
C PHE A 25 15.96 6.49 -15.18
N TRP A 26 17.03 7.06 -15.75
CA TRP A 26 17.01 7.61 -17.10
C TRP A 26 16.66 6.58 -18.18
N LEU A 27 17.03 5.29 -17.99
CA LEU A 27 16.65 4.21 -18.90
C LEU A 27 15.12 4.05 -18.94
N VAL A 28 14.45 4.09 -17.81
CA VAL A 28 12.98 3.98 -17.73
C VAL A 28 12.32 5.16 -18.43
N ARG A 29 12.90 6.36 -18.33
CA ARG A 29 12.42 7.55 -19.04
C ARG A 29 12.58 7.46 -20.55
N SER A 30 13.60 6.76 -21.05
CA SER A 30 13.87 6.61 -22.49
C SER A 30 13.01 5.55 -23.16
N LEU A 31 12.36 4.68 -22.38
CA LEU A 31 11.49 3.63 -22.94
C LEU A 31 10.24 4.24 -23.60
N PRO A 32 9.88 3.81 -24.80
CA PRO A 32 8.67 4.24 -25.49
C PRO A 32 7.41 3.53 -24.94
N VAL A 33 7.26 3.54 -23.61
CA VAL A 33 6.17 2.88 -22.90
C VAL A 33 5.36 3.93 -22.14
N PRO A 34 4.02 3.88 -22.19
CA PRO A 34 3.20 4.81 -21.43
C PRO A 34 3.44 4.62 -19.92
N GLN A 35 3.59 5.73 -19.21
CA GLN A 35 3.89 5.79 -17.78
C GLN A 35 2.94 4.94 -16.91
N GLU A 36 1.69 4.83 -17.32
CA GLU A 36 0.68 4.02 -16.65
C GLU A 36 1.07 2.53 -16.57
N LYS A 37 1.69 2.01 -17.64
CA LYS A 37 2.17 0.62 -17.64
C LYS A 37 3.35 0.43 -16.69
N VAL A 38 4.23 1.43 -16.57
CA VAL A 38 5.36 1.38 -15.65
C VAL A 38 4.85 1.38 -14.19
N TYR A 39 3.94 2.30 -13.86
CA TYR A 39 3.34 2.34 -12.52
C TYR A 39 2.51 1.09 -12.22
N GLY A 40 1.74 0.61 -13.21
CA GLY A 40 0.98 -0.62 -13.10
C GLY A 40 1.85 -1.85 -12.87
N ALA A 41 2.99 -1.95 -13.54
CA ALA A 41 3.94 -3.04 -13.33
C ALA A 41 4.53 -3.02 -11.91
N LYS A 42 4.91 -1.84 -11.39
CA LYS A 42 5.41 -1.69 -10.02
C LYS A 42 4.37 -2.08 -8.98
N LEU A 43 3.13 -1.65 -9.16
CA LEU A 43 2.02 -2.07 -8.31
C LEU A 43 1.73 -3.56 -8.46
N GLY A 44 1.80 -4.10 -9.68
CA GLY A 44 1.62 -5.52 -9.96
C GLY A 44 2.63 -6.41 -9.23
N VAL A 45 3.90 -6.02 -9.20
CA VAL A 45 4.93 -6.73 -8.42
C VAL A 45 4.59 -6.73 -6.92
N ASN A 46 4.15 -5.59 -6.38
CA ASN A 46 3.74 -5.53 -4.98
C ASN A 46 2.56 -6.48 -4.70
N LEU A 47 1.54 -6.47 -5.56
CA LEU A 47 0.38 -7.35 -5.40
C LEU A 47 0.74 -8.81 -5.57
N ALA A 48 1.63 -9.15 -6.51
CA ALA A 48 2.10 -10.52 -6.71
C ALA A 48 2.85 -11.08 -5.51
N LEU A 49 3.51 -10.23 -4.73
CA LEU A 49 4.19 -10.62 -3.48
C LEU A 49 3.23 -10.67 -2.29
N THR A 50 2.33 -9.69 -2.17
CA THR A 50 1.49 -9.55 -0.98
C THR A 50 0.23 -10.42 -1.01
N LEU A 51 -0.39 -10.64 -2.19
CA LEU A 51 -1.62 -11.44 -2.29
C LEU A 51 -1.45 -12.90 -1.87
N PRO A 52 -0.40 -13.63 -2.27
CA PRO A 52 -0.21 -15.01 -1.80
C PRO A 52 -0.03 -15.08 -0.28
N CYS A 53 0.75 -14.16 0.30
CA CYS A 53 0.94 -14.08 1.75
C CYS A 53 -0.39 -13.78 2.47
N TRP A 54 -1.18 -12.86 1.92
CA TRP A 54 -2.50 -12.54 2.44
C TRP A 54 -3.43 -13.73 2.38
N LEU A 55 -3.51 -14.44 1.25
CA LEU A 55 -4.35 -15.64 1.09
C LEU A 55 -4.03 -16.72 2.12
N LEU A 56 -2.74 -16.97 2.36
CA LEU A 56 -2.31 -17.95 3.36
C LEU A 56 -2.69 -17.52 4.77
N CYS A 57 -2.37 -16.30 5.16
CA CYS A 57 -2.69 -15.78 6.49
C CYS A 57 -4.20 -15.72 6.73
N GLU A 58 -4.96 -15.24 5.77
CA GLU A 58 -6.41 -15.12 5.86
C GLU A 58 -7.09 -16.48 5.88
N GLY A 59 -6.63 -17.42 5.04
CA GLY A 59 -7.13 -18.80 5.04
C GLY A 59 -6.94 -19.50 6.38
N MET A 60 -5.77 -19.34 7.01
CA MET A 60 -5.51 -19.85 8.35
C MET A 60 -6.41 -19.20 9.41
N LEU A 61 -6.60 -17.89 9.31
CA LEU A 61 -7.41 -17.13 10.26
C LEU A 61 -8.90 -17.51 10.18
N LEU A 62 -9.44 -17.64 8.96
CA LEU A 62 -10.80 -18.08 8.72
C LEU A 62 -11.05 -19.52 9.21
N ALA A 63 -10.08 -20.41 9.00
CA ALA A 63 -10.15 -21.79 9.49
C ALA A 63 -10.14 -21.86 11.02
N ALA A 64 -9.36 -21.00 11.68
CA ALA A 64 -9.22 -20.95 13.14
C ALA A 64 -10.44 -20.32 13.82
N LEU A 65 -10.90 -19.18 13.34
CA LEU A 65 -11.93 -18.37 13.99
C LEU A 65 -13.35 -18.74 13.54
N ARG A 66 -13.49 -19.31 12.34
CA ARG A 66 -14.78 -19.70 11.73
C ARG A 66 -15.86 -18.61 11.83
N PRO A 67 -15.55 -17.36 11.43
CA PRO A 67 -16.49 -16.26 11.49
C PRO A 67 -17.69 -16.53 10.57
N ARG A 68 -18.82 -15.90 10.84
CA ARG A 68 -20.06 -16.10 10.05
C ARG A 68 -20.58 -14.76 9.51
N GLY A 69 -21.21 -14.83 8.33
CA GLY A 69 -21.90 -13.69 7.76
C GLY A 69 -20.99 -12.51 7.47
N LEU A 70 -21.38 -11.34 7.93
CA LEU A 70 -20.71 -10.07 7.65
C LEU A 70 -19.32 -9.95 8.29
N GLU A 71 -19.12 -10.62 9.42
CA GLU A 71 -17.80 -10.69 10.08
C GLU A 71 -16.76 -11.35 9.18
N ALA A 72 -17.12 -12.46 8.51
CA ALA A 72 -16.22 -13.14 7.57
C ALA A 72 -15.85 -12.23 6.38
N ALA A 73 -16.84 -11.52 5.84
CA ALA A 73 -16.61 -10.58 4.75
C ALA A 73 -15.71 -9.42 5.18
N ALA A 74 -15.91 -8.85 6.37
CA ALA A 74 -15.08 -7.79 6.90
C ALA A 74 -13.65 -8.25 7.16
N MET A 75 -13.45 -9.51 7.62
CA MET A 75 -12.12 -10.10 7.82
C MET A 75 -11.33 -10.17 6.52
N VAL A 76 -11.97 -10.56 5.43
CA VAL A 76 -11.33 -10.71 4.12
C VAL A 76 -11.10 -9.36 3.42
N LEU A 77 -12.14 -8.52 3.40
CA LEU A 77 -12.13 -7.29 2.61
C LEU A 77 -11.25 -6.20 3.22
N LEU A 78 -11.20 -6.09 4.55
CA LEU A 78 -10.47 -5.00 5.21
C LEU A 78 -8.97 -5.09 4.96
N PRO A 79 -8.26 -6.23 5.17
CA PRO A 79 -6.85 -6.32 4.83
C PRO A 79 -6.58 -6.16 3.33
N LEU A 80 -7.47 -6.66 2.47
CA LEU A 80 -7.36 -6.47 1.01
C LEU A 80 -7.44 -4.99 0.63
N GLY A 81 -8.34 -4.23 1.22
CA GLY A 81 -8.43 -2.78 1.07
C GLY A 81 -7.12 -2.08 1.46
N TYR A 82 -6.51 -2.50 2.57
CA TYR A 82 -5.24 -1.95 3.03
C TYR A 82 -4.05 -2.34 2.13
N ILE A 83 -4.04 -3.52 1.53
CA ILE A 83 -3.01 -3.92 0.54
C ILE A 83 -3.06 -2.98 -0.67
N LEU A 84 -4.25 -2.72 -1.21
CA LEU A 84 -4.44 -1.81 -2.34
C LEU A 84 -4.07 -0.37 -1.97
N TYR A 85 -4.57 0.12 -0.85
CA TYR A 85 -4.28 1.46 -0.34
C TYR A 85 -2.78 1.66 -0.12
N GLY A 86 -2.13 0.77 0.63
CA GLY A 86 -0.70 0.85 0.94
C GLY A 86 0.18 0.77 -0.31
N GLY A 87 -0.17 -0.10 -1.25
CA GLY A 87 0.54 -0.23 -2.52
C GLY A 87 0.51 1.06 -3.35
N VAL A 88 -0.67 1.64 -3.52
CA VAL A 88 -0.82 2.87 -4.33
C VAL A 88 -0.30 4.10 -3.60
N LEU A 89 -0.56 4.22 -2.29
CA LEU A 89 -0.03 5.30 -1.46
C LEU A 89 1.50 5.33 -1.46
N GLY A 90 2.13 4.16 -1.24
CA GLY A 90 3.58 4.02 -1.27
C GLY A 90 4.18 4.45 -2.60
N LEU A 91 3.57 4.03 -3.70
CA LEU A 91 3.98 4.44 -5.04
C LEU A 91 3.86 5.96 -5.23
N TRP A 92 2.73 6.56 -4.85
CA TRP A 92 2.50 8.01 -4.98
C TRP A 92 3.51 8.82 -4.17
N ILE A 93 3.79 8.43 -2.93
CA ILE A 93 4.79 9.10 -2.09
C ILE A 93 6.19 8.97 -2.70
N ASN A 94 6.53 7.80 -3.24
CA ASN A 94 7.82 7.58 -3.88
C ASN A 94 8.00 8.41 -5.17
N ILE A 95 6.93 8.64 -5.93
CA ILE A 95 6.91 9.55 -7.08
C ILE A 95 7.22 10.98 -6.63
N ARG A 96 6.68 11.42 -5.49
CA ARG A 96 6.84 12.79 -4.98
C ARG A 96 8.16 13.04 -4.25
N ALA A 97 8.74 12.02 -3.65
CA ALA A 97 9.97 12.10 -2.87
C ALA A 97 10.94 10.96 -3.23
N PRO A 98 11.37 10.85 -4.50
CA PRO A 98 12.28 9.79 -4.91
C PRO A 98 13.69 10.04 -4.37
N MET A 99 14.38 8.97 -3.98
CA MET A 99 15.78 8.99 -3.61
C MET A 99 16.58 8.30 -4.72
N LEU A 100 17.08 9.08 -5.68
CA LEU A 100 17.79 8.55 -6.86
C LEU A 100 19.31 8.50 -6.69
N ASN A 101 19.86 9.32 -5.77
CA ASN A 101 21.30 9.38 -5.48
C ASN A 101 21.61 8.60 -4.20
N TRP A 102 21.96 7.34 -4.35
CA TRP A 102 22.36 6.48 -3.25
C TRP A 102 23.65 5.70 -3.63
N GLU A 103 24.43 5.35 -2.63
CA GLU A 103 25.69 4.61 -2.78
C GLU A 103 25.52 3.11 -2.45
N SER A 104 24.51 2.77 -1.67
CA SER A 104 24.20 1.41 -1.23
C SER A 104 22.73 1.10 -1.43
N ASP A 105 22.41 -0.09 -1.95
CA ASP A 105 21.05 -0.59 -2.19
C ASP A 105 20.16 -0.59 -0.94
N ARG A 106 20.75 -0.49 0.25
CA ARG A 106 20.03 -0.40 1.52
C ARG A 106 19.48 1.00 1.82
N GLN A 107 20.08 2.06 1.23
CA GLN A 107 19.67 3.44 1.52
C GLN A 107 18.25 3.77 1.08
N PRO A 108 17.80 3.44 -0.15
CA PRO A 108 16.44 3.75 -0.57
C PRO A 108 15.36 3.01 0.23
N VAL A 109 15.72 1.86 0.84
CA VAL A 109 14.79 1.06 1.64
C VAL A 109 14.71 1.54 3.09
N LYS A 110 15.86 1.92 3.70
CA LYS A 110 15.93 2.25 5.13
C LYS A 110 15.93 3.74 5.44
N GLN A 111 16.44 4.58 4.53
CA GLN A 111 16.70 6.01 4.77
C GLN A 111 15.89 6.93 3.87
N SER A 112 15.03 6.38 3.00
CA SER A 112 14.19 7.19 2.12
C SER A 112 13.09 7.89 2.91
N ARG A 113 12.92 9.19 2.64
CA ARG A 113 11.79 9.98 3.15
C ARG A 113 10.45 9.38 2.74
N ALA A 114 10.38 8.77 1.55
CA ALA A 114 9.19 8.10 1.06
C ALA A 114 8.77 6.93 1.95
N VAL A 115 9.72 6.12 2.42
CA VAL A 115 9.46 5.02 3.36
C VAL A 115 8.92 5.58 4.69
N LEU A 116 9.55 6.62 5.23
CA LEU A 116 9.11 7.22 6.49
C LEU A 116 7.68 7.76 6.38
N TYR A 117 7.38 8.53 5.34
CA TYR A 117 6.04 9.09 5.14
C TYR A 117 4.98 8.00 4.90
N SER A 118 5.30 6.94 4.15
CA SER A 118 4.36 5.83 3.94
C SER A 118 4.11 5.04 5.23
N MET A 119 5.12 4.86 6.06
CA MET A 119 4.96 4.25 7.38
C MET A 119 4.07 5.10 8.29
N LEU A 120 4.33 6.41 8.41
CA LEU A 120 3.52 7.30 9.24
C LEU A 120 2.06 7.34 8.78
N ALA A 121 1.82 7.46 7.47
CA ALA A 121 0.48 7.42 6.92
C ALA A 121 -0.21 6.07 7.14
N GLY A 122 0.54 4.96 7.00
CA GLY A 122 0.07 3.61 7.28
C GLY A 122 -0.34 3.45 8.76
N PHE A 123 0.53 3.83 9.68
CA PHE A 123 0.22 3.79 11.13
C PHE A 123 -1.03 4.61 11.46
N GLY A 124 -1.12 5.85 10.98
CA GLY A 124 -2.28 6.70 11.20
C GLY A 124 -3.58 6.09 10.68
N SER A 125 -3.54 5.48 9.49
CA SER A 125 -4.72 4.86 8.87
C SER A 125 -5.22 3.61 9.62
N VAL A 126 -4.38 2.94 10.40
CA VAL A 126 -4.77 1.77 11.23
C VAL A 126 -5.12 2.18 12.66
N LEU A 127 -4.37 3.10 13.26
CA LEU A 127 -4.59 3.52 14.65
C LEU A 127 -5.93 4.23 14.85
N ILE A 128 -6.34 5.08 13.89
CA ILE A 128 -7.62 5.81 14.00
C ILE A 128 -8.82 4.85 14.01
N PRO A 129 -8.99 3.93 13.03
CA PRO A 129 -10.05 2.94 13.10
C PRO A 129 -9.91 1.98 14.28
N GLY A 130 -8.69 1.63 14.68
CA GLY A 130 -8.44 0.80 15.84
C GLY A 130 -8.95 1.41 17.13
N ALA A 131 -8.70 2.69 17.35
CA ALA A 131 -9.24 3.44 18.48
C ALA A 131 -10.78 3.54 18.41
N ALA A 132 -11.33 3.77 17.22
CA ALA A 132 -12.79 3.83 17.02
C ALA A 132 -13.46 2.48 17.34
N LEU A 133 -12.88 1.36 16.93
CA LEU A 133 -13.37 0.02 17.24
C LEU A 133 -13.31 -0.30 18.74
N TRP A 134 -12.28 0.21 19.43
CA TRP A 134 -12.14 0.04 20.87
C TRP A 134 -13.17 0.87 21.66
N LEU A 135 -13.45 2.09 21.21
CA LEU A 135 -14.41 3.00 21.86
C LEU A 135 -15.86 2.66 21.56
N LEU A 136 -16.17 2.11 20.38
CA LEU A 136 -17.51 1.89 19.86
C LEU A 136 -17.69 0.46 19.34
N PRO A 137 -17.59 -0.58 20.19
CA PRO A 137 -17.65 -1.98 19.74
C PRO A 137 -18.98 -2.35 19.08
N GLY A 138 -20.09 -1.70 19.45
CA GLY A 138 -21.41 -1.93 18.84
C GLY A 138 -21.53 -1.47 17.39
N LEU A 139 -20.58 -0.67 16.87
CA LEU A 139 -20.56 -0.16 15.50
C LEU A 139 -19.44 -0.79 14.67
N ALA A 140 -18.87 -1.90 15.12
CA ALA A 140 -17.68 -2.52 14.52
C ALA A 140 -17.85 -2.83 13.02
N GLU A 141 -19.01 -3.36 12.61
CA GLU A 141 -19.29 -3.67 11.21
C GLU A 141 -19.37 -2.41 10.35
N ALA A 142 -20.03 -1.36 10.85
CA ALA A 142 -20.14 -0.08 10.15
C ALA A 142 -18.77 0.59 10.02
N ILE A 143 -17.94 0.53 11.06
CA ILE A 143 -16.57 1.06 11.04
C ILE A 143 -15.73 0.30 10.02
N CYS A 144 -15.76 -1.03 10.01
CA CYS A 144 -15.02 -1.86 9.06
C CYS A 144 -15.43 -1.59 7.60
N THR A 145 -16.71 -1.48 7.32
CA THR A 145 -17.22 -1.18 5.97
C THR A 145 -16.82 0.23 5.53
N LEU A 146 -16.92 1.21 6.42
CA LEU A 146 -16.49 2.58 6.16
C LEU A 146 -14.98 2.66 5.86
N VAL A 147 -14.16 2.00 6.67
CA VAL A 147 -12.70 1.97 6.49
C VAL A 147 -12.32 1.30 5.18
N PHE A 148 -12.96 0.18 4.83
CA PHE A 148 -12.74 -0.47 3.53
C PHE A 148 -13.10 0.47 2.37
N ALA A 149 -14.26 1.13 2.42
CA ALA A 149 -14.68 2.07 1.39
C ALA A 149 -13.69 3.26 1.26
N LEU A 150 -13.21 3.78 2.39
CA LEU A 150 -12.19 4.84 2.40
C LEU A 150 -10.86 4.36 1.83
N CYS A 151 -10.40 3.16 2.16
CA CYS A 151 -9.17 2.58 1.62
C CYS A 151 -9.25 2.43 0.09
N VAL A 152 -10.34 1.88 -0.42
CA VAL A 152 -10.55 1.73 -1.87
C VAL A 152 -10.69 3.09 -2.55
N GLY A 153 -11.48 3.99 -2.00
CA GLY A 153 -11.68 5.33 -2.54
C GLY A 153 -10.37 6.15 -2.61
N THR A 154 -9.59 6.13 -1.55
CA THR A 154 -8.28 6.80 -1.52
C THR A 154 -7.26 6.11 -2.44
N ALA A 155 -7.26 4.79 -2.56
CA ALA A 155 -6.43 4.07 -3.50
C ALA A 155 -6.74 4.49 -4.96
N LEU A 156 -8.01 4.55 -5.32
CA LEU A 156 -8.43 5.02 -6.64
C LEU A 156 -8.04 6.48 -6.91
N LEU A 157 -8.19 7.35 -5.91
CA LEU A 157 -7.78 8.75 -6.00
C LEU A 157 -6.26 8.86 -6.24
N PHE A 158 -5.44 8.22 -5.42
CA PHE A 158 -3.99 8.25 -5.56
C PHE A 158 -3.53 7.59 -6.87
N TRP A 159 -4.21 6.54 -7.33
CA TRP A 159 -3.93 5.95 -8.63
C TRP A 159 -4.15 6.94 -9.77
N ARG A 160 -5.26 7.69 -9.74
CA ARG A 160 -5.51 8.77 -10.71
C ARG A 160 -4.43 9.84 -10.65
N LEU A 161 -4.01 10.25 -9.45
CA LEU A 161 -2.93 11.22 -9.26
C LEU A 161 -1.58 10.71 -9.79
N CYS A 162 -1.25 9.43 -9.57
CA CYS A 162 -0.04 8.81 -10.14
C CYS A 162 -0.03 8.87 -11.67
N ARG A 163 -1.17 8.59 -12.29
CA ARG A 163 -1.30 8.64 -13.77
C ARG A 163 -1.11 10.02 -14.37
N GLN A 164 -1.32 11.08 -13.60
CA GLN A 164 -1.15 12.46 -14.05
C GLN A 164 0.31 12.94 -14.00
N VAL A 165 1.15 12.29 -13.19
CA VAL A 165 2.56 12.69 -13.04
C VAL A 165 3.40 12.03 -14.13
N SER A 166 4.02 12.86 -14.97
CA SER A 166 4.93 12.41 -16.02
C SER A 166 6.23 11.85 -15.42
N LEU A 167 6.73 10.72 -15.97
CA LEU A 167 8.03 10.17 -15.60
C LEU A 167 9.18 11.17 -15.81
N ARG A 168 9.00 12.17 -16.69
CA ARG A 168 9.99 13.23 -16.96
C ARG A 168 10.11 14.25 -15.85
N GLU A 169 9.07 14.37 -15.01
CA GLU A 169 9.01 15.34 -13.91
C GLU A 169 9.58 14.79 -12.60
N ILE A 170 9.91 13.48 -12.56
CA ILE A 170 10.43 12.80 -11.38
C ILE A 170 11.95 13.01 -11.32
N GLY A 171 12.45 13.71 -10.30
CA GLY A 171 13.87 13.88 -10.01
C GLY A 171 14.43 15.23 -10.27
#